data_e506d01a6a90cbc13fe65640471ad0f3
#
_entry.id   e506d01a6a90cbc13fe65640471ad0f3
#
_cell.length_a   1.000
_cell.length_b   1.000
_cell.length_c   1.000
_cell.angle_alpha   90.00
_cell.angle_beta   90.00
_cell.angle_gamma   90.00
#
_symmetry.space_group_name_H-M   'P 1'
#
loop_
_entity.id
_entity.type
_entity.pdbx_description
1 polymer ?
#
loop_
_entity_poly.entity_id
_entity_poly.type
_entity_poly.pdbx_seq_one_letter_code
_entity_poly.pdbx_strand_id
1 'polypeptide(L)'
;MTGLVGDYALKVLLAAAALLGVWLLLVVVKYARADKGTRVSMWQAVRVRWGWVRLARMAGLTVTDKTPGLLAQITAQKDGPAPAPRVLTPRIRVKPDQFGVIVRAKTLPQVGLEEYQKSARFLADAWRCTRVSVLPEGPGKVVIRGVRSDPLTTPTTHRPTGRPPADLTRWELGVDEYAARVCVSLANVPGVTVAGTPGAGKTSGVNKFVCDFAPSPAVQIATADGKVSRASEGDYADLVKRMFAFCGDDLDEANALFKHLVELRKRRSATIRDVLGVKNMWHVGPSPEWPLTVLIIDEAHTYFREYKGSDATTKRLAALTAENARLVEDLVKKGRSVGILVILISQKTTGDAIPTFIRDVCPIGLSFAQKTVEAAVAALGDDIRNWPDASPVTLQDPAYVGVAVMAMQGHPGYTRIRTPYVSDTDAAHAAEATSHLTADPALCLDALLDSIGWAASGDDESDGPVPPSKS
;
A
#
# COMPACT_ATOMS: atom_id res chain seq x y z
N MET A 1 -1.23 -54.57 41.56
CA MET A 1 -0.74 -53.23 41.13
C MET A 1 -0.38 -53.18 39.64
N THR A 2 0.08 -54.23 38.99
CA THR A 2 0.47 -54.29 37.57
C THR A 2 -0.68 -54.09 36.58
N GLY A 3 -1.92 -54.51 36.89
CA GLY A 3 -3.09 -54.34 35.99
C GLY A 3 -3.63 -52.92 35.88
N LEU A 4 -3.57 -52.13 36.94
CA LEU A 4 -4.02 -50.71 36.94
C LEU A 4 -3.10 -49.80 36.10
N VAL A 5 -1.79 -50.03 36.18
CA VAL A 5 -0.79 -49.26 35.41
C VAL A 5 -0.93 -49.52 33.88
N GLY A 6 -1.25 -50.79 33.51
CA GLY A 6 -1.48 -51.19 32.12
C GLY A 6 -2.76 -50.54 31.54
N ASP A 7 -3.85 -50.45 32.32
CA ASP A 7 -5.10 -49.83 31.88
C ASP A 7 -4.97 -48.32 31.68
N TYR A 8 -4.25 -47.62 32.55
CA TYR A 8 -3.94 -46.19 32.39
C TYR A 8 -3.03 -45.92 31.19
N ALA A 9 -2.01 -46.75 30.97
CA ALA A 9 -1.13 -46.64 29.81
C ALA A 9 -1.89 -46.83 28.49
N LEU A 10 -2.83 -47.77 28.43
CA LEU A 10 -3.68 -48.00 27.26
C LEU A 10 -4.62 -46.82 27.00
N LYS A 11 -5.26 -46.25 28.02
CA LYS A 11 -6.11 -45.06 27.88
C LYS A 11 -5.34 -43.83 27.40
N VAL A 12 -4.13 -43.63 27.88
CA VAL A 12 -3.24 -42.54 27.42
C VAL A 12 -2.84 -42.75 25.95
N LEU A 13 -2.53 -43.97 25.54
CA LEU A 13 -2.22 -44.31 24.14
C LEU A 13 -3.42 -44.10 23.23
N LEU A 14 -4.62 -44.50 23.63
CA LEU A 14 -5.85 -44.28 22.86
C LEU A 14 -6.19 -42.78 22.74
N ALA A 15 -6.03 -42.01 23.81
CA ALA A 15 -6.22 -40.55 23.78
C ALA A 15 -5.18 -39.87 22.87
N ALA A 16 -3.93 -40.28 22.92
CA ALA A 16 -2.88 -39.77 22.03
C ALA A 16 -3.16 -40.13 20.55
N ALA A 17 -3.63 -41.35 20.28
CA ALA A 17 -4.02 -41.79 18.93
C ALA A 17 -5.22 -40.98 18.40
N ALA A 18 -6.23 -40.74 19.24
CA ALA A 18 -7.39 -39.91 18.88
C ALA A 18 -6.99 -38.45 18.57
N LEU A 19 -6.14 -37.85 19.40
CA LEU A 19 -5.59 -36.50 19.16
C LEU A 19 -4.78 -36.42 17.86
N LEU A 20 -3.97 -37.46 17.57
CA LEU A 20 -3.22 -37.57 16.32
C LEU A 20 -4.18 -37.70 15.14
N GLY A 21 -5.23 -38.50 15.25
CA GLY A 21 -6.26 -38.65 14.20
C GLY A 21 -6.98 -37.33 13.90
N VAL A 22 -7.41 -36.60 14.94
CA VAL A 22 -8.01 -35.26 14.78
C VAL A 22 -7.02 -34.29 14.13
N TRP A 23 -5.78 -34.28 14.57
CA TRP A 23 -4.75 -33.44 13.99
C TRP A 23 -4.49 -33.75 12.50
N LEU A 24 -4.40 -35.03 12.12
CA LEU A 24 -4.25 -35.47 10.74
C LEU A 24 -5.46 -35.04 9.90
N LEU A 25 -6.67 -35.22 10.42
CA LEU A 25 -7.90 -34.78 9.73
C LEU A 25 -7.88 -33.27 9.47
N LEU A 26 -7.50 -32.47 10.46
CA LEU A 26 -7.37 -31.01 10.30
C LEU A 26 -6.33 -30.64 9.22
N VAL A 27 -5.20 -31.35 9.18
CA VAL A 27 -4.16 -31.15 8.14
C VAL A 27 -4.70 -31.50 6.76
N VAL A 28 -5.40 -32.63 6.62
CA VAL A 28 -6.01 -33.06 5.34
C VAL A 28 -7.09 -32.06 4.88
N VAL A 29 -7.96 -31.63 5.77
CA VAL A 29 -8.98 -30.61 5.47
C VAL A 29 -8.33 -29.30 5.03
N LYS A 30 -7.31 -28.86 5.74
CA LYS A 30 -6.55 -27.66 5.39
C LYS A 30 -5.88 -27.80 4.01
N TYR A 31 -5.27 -28.95 3.71
CA TYR A 31 -4.67 -29.24 2.42
C TYR A 31 -5.72 -29.27 1.29
N ALA A 32 -6.86 -29.92 1.51
CA ALA A 32 -7.94 -30.03 0.52
C ALA A 32 -8.55 -28.66 0.17
N ARG A 33 -8.69 -27.77 1.17
CA ARG A 33 -9.23 -26.42 0.99
C ARG A 33 -8.21 -25.41 0.49
N ALA A 34 -6.92 -25.74 0.51
CA ALA A 34 -5.87 -24.84 0.06
C ALA A 34 -5.83 -24.74 -1.48
N ASP A 35 -5.48 -23.55 -1.97
CA ASP A 35 -5.17 -23.32 -3.37
C ASP A 35 -3.93 -24.11 -3.83
N LYS A 36 -3.73 -24.23 -5.14
CA LYS A 36 -2.60 -24.99 -5.72
C LYS A 36 -1.23 -24.49 -5.23
N GLY A 37 -1.06 -23.17 -5.14
CA GLY A 37 0.19 -22.56 -4.65
C GLY A 37 0.49 -22.93 -3.20
N THR A 38 -0.52 -22.79 -2.32
CA THR A 38 -0.39 -23.13 -0.89
C THR A 38 -0.13 -24.62 -0.68
N ARG A 39 -0.73 -25.53 -1.49
CA ARG A 39 -0.44 -26.97 -1.41
C ARG A 39 1.04 -27.27 -1.67
N VAL A 40 1.61 -26.66 -2.72
CA VAL A 40 3.05 -26.80 -3.03
C VAL A 40 3.91 -26.24 -1.90
N SER A 41 3.54 -25.09 -1.36
CA SER A 41 4.24 -24.44 -0.26
C SER A 41 4.15 -25.23 1.07
N MET A 42 3.08 -25.98 1.29
CA MET A 42 2.96 -26.90 2.43
C MET A 42 4.05 -28.01 2.37
N TRP A 43 4.27 -28.59 1.19
CA TRP A 43 5.37 -29.54 0.99
C TRP A 43 6.75 -28.90 1.12
N GLN A 44 6.90 -27.67 0.65
CA GLN A 44 8.13 -26.90 0.85
C GLN A 44 8.38 -26.67 2.36
N ALA A 45 7.35 -26.29 3.12
CA ALA A 45 7.47 -26.07 4.57
C ALA A 45 7.90 -27.33 5.32
N VAL A 46 7.42 -28.50 4.92
CA VAL A 46 7.88 -29.79 5.48
C VAL A 46 9.36 -29.98 5.21
N ARG A 47 9.80 -29.82 3.95
CA ARG A 47 11.23 -29.95 3.58
C ARG A 47 12.12 -28.95 4.34
N VAL A 48 11.68 -27.70 4.48
CA VAL A 48 12.41 -26.69 5.24
C VAL A 48 12.57 -27.10 6.71
N ARG A 49 11.51 -27.60 7.35
CA ARG A 49 11.57 -28.07 8.75
C ARG A 49 12.55 -29.24 8.93
N TRP A 50 12.44 -30.25 8.06
CA TRP A 50 13.25 -31.46 8.18
C TRP A 50 14.72 -31.20 7.83
N GLY A 51 14.97 -30.35 6.83
CA GLY A 51 16.32 -30.01 6.40
C GLY A 51 17.03 -28.95 7.24
N TRP A 52 16.30 -28.26 8.13
CA TRP A 52 16.79 -27.05 8.80
C TRP A 52 18.10 -27.25 9.59
N VAL A 53 18.18 -28.29 10.42
CA VAL A 53 19.36 -28.54 11.27
C VAL A 53 20.63 -28.68 10.44
N ARG A 54 20.56 -29.47 9.36
CA ARG A 54 21.68 -29.66 8.44
C ARG A 54 22.02 -28.36 7.70
N LEU A 55 21.00 -27.69 7.19
CA LEU A 55 21.16 -26.45 6.45
C LEU A 55 21.75 -25.32 7.32
N ALA A 56 21.27 -25.17 8.54
CA ALA A 56 21.79 -24.18 9.49
C ALA A 56 23.28 -24.38 9.81
N ARG A 57 23.71 -25.64 9.90
CA ARG A 57 25.13 -25.96 10.10
C ARG A 57 25.97 -25.57 8.86
N MET A 58 25.51 -25.90 7.66
CA MET A 58 26.20 -25.57 6.41
C MET A 58 26.22 -24.04 6.15
N ALA A 59 25.19 -23.33 6.57
CA ALA A 59 25.07 -21.88 6.42
C ALA A 59 25.79 -21.08 7.53
N GLY A 60 26.46 -21.74 8.48
CA GLY A 60 27.13 -21.05 9.58
C GLY A 60 26.16 -20.41 10.61
N LEU A 61 24.90 -20.83 10.64
CA LEU A 61 23.87 -20.32 11.53
C LEU A 61 23.79 -21.12 12.86
N THR A 62 24.82 -21.84 13.21
CA THR A 62 24.91 -22.64 14.45
C THR A 62 26.07 -22.16 15.31
N VAL A 63 25.93 -22.30 16.63
CA VAL A 63 26.97 -21.93 17.60
C VAL A 63 27.41 -23.16 18.34
N THR A 64 28.73 -23.35 18.45
CA THR A 64 29.31 -24.43 19.24
C THR A 64 29.52 -23.95 20.67
N ASP A 65 28.68 -24.43 21.59
CA ASP A 65 28.81 -24.17 23.01
C ASP A 65 29.79 -25.14 23.62
N LYS A 66 30.90 -24.61 24.11
CA LYS A 66 31.97 -25.36 24.79
C LYS A 66 31.74 -25.49 26.29
N THR A 67 30.69 -24.82 26.84
CA THR A 67 30.36 -24.84 28.25
C THR A 67 29.79 -26.21 28.64
N PRO A 68 30.37 -26.93 29.60
CA PRO A 68 29.83 -28.23 30.01
C PRO A 68 28.44 -28.04 30.60
N GLY A 69 27.45 -28.85 30.16
CA GLY A 69 26.11 -28.83 30.74
C GLY A 69 26.12 -29.30 32.19
N LEU A 70 25.13 -28.85 33.02
CA LEU A 70 25.01 -29.21 34.44
C LEU A 70 25.11 -30.72 34.71
N LEU A 71 24.49 -31.56 33.86
CA LEU A 71 24.57 -33.01 33.95
C LEU A 71 25.99 -33.52 33.65
N ALA A 72 26.70 -32.94 32.69
CA ALA A 72 28.07 -33.29 32.39
C ALA A 72 29.05 -32.85 33.47
N GLN A 73 28.74 -31.75 34.20
CA GLN A 73 29.52 -31.32 35.38
C GLN A 73 29.33 -32.26 36.57
N ILE A 74 28.12 -32.82 36.73
CA ILE A 74 27.80 -33.73 37.88
C ILE A 74 28.38 -35.14 37.57
N THR A 75 28.46 -35.56 36.32
CA THR A 75 28.94 -36.90 35.91
C THR A 75 30.40 -36.92 35.49
N ALA A 76 31.08 -35.78 35.46
CA ALA A 76 32.49 -35.71 35.07
C ALA A 76 33.38 -36.39 36.13
N GLN A 77 33.93 -37.53 35.80
CA GLN A 77 35.05 -38.15 36.54
C GLN A 77 36.29 -37.26 36.37
N LYS A 78 37.07 -37.11 37.46
CA LYS A 78 38.22 -36.20 37.59
C LYS A 78 39.32 -36.42 36.51
N ASP A 79 39.33 -37.56 35.84
CA ASP A 79 40.32 -37.94 34.80
C ASP A 79 39.64 -38.40 33.45
N GLY A 80 38.39 -38.07 33.23
CA GLY A 80 37.66 -38.49 32.03
C GLY A 80 37.85 -37.50 30.83
N PRO A 81 37.62 -37.93 29.58
CA PRO A 81 37.72 -37.07 28.41
C PRO A 81 36.70 -35.91 28.52
N ALA A 82 37.14 -34.70 28.08
CA ALA A 82 36.28 -33.51 28.09
C ALA A 82 34.97 -33.76 27.33
N PRO A 83 33.81 -33.35 27.87
CA PRO A 83 32.52 -33.58 27.24
C PRO A 83 32.49 -32.93 25.86
N ALA A 84 31.93 -33.63 24.87
CA ALA A 84 31.84 -33.14 23.49
C ALA A 84 31.08 -31.79 23.46
N PRO A 85 31.57 -30.81 22.68
CA PRO A 85 30.96 -29.52 22.56
C PRO A 85 29.54 -29.63 21.99
N ARG A 86 28.58 -28.85 22.54
CA ARG A 86 27.19 -28.87 22.16
C ARG A 86 26.94 -27.88 21.01
N VAL A 87 26.45 -28.37 19.87
CA VAL A 87 26.05 -27.50 18.76
C VAL A 87 24.62 -27.00 18.94
N LEU A 88 24.48 -25.69 19.15
CA LEU A 88 23.19 -25.03 19.24
C LEU A 88 22.70 -24.66 17.85
N THR A 89 21.48 -25.08 17.53
CA THR A 89 20.81 -24.77 16.27
C THR A 89 19.61 -23.88 16.53
N PRO A 90 19.40 -22.80 15.77
CA PRO A 90 18.23 -21.93 15.96
C PRO A 90 16.92 -22.69 15.81
N ARG A 91 15.99 -22.46 16.73
CA ARG A 91 14.62 -23.02 16.62
C ARG A 91 13.83 -22.22 15.59
N ILE A 92 13.12 -22.92 14.71
CA ILE A 92 12.30 -22.31 13.67
C ILE A 92 10.82 -22.69 13.78
N ARG A 93 9.95 -21.78 13.28
CA ARG A 93 8.54 -22.04 12.99
C ARG A 93 8.29 -21.71 11.53
N VAL A 94 7.73 -22.63 10.76
CA VAL A 94 7.48 -22.45 9.32
C VAL A 94 5.99 -22.39 9.06
N LYS A 95 5.54 -21.37 8.34
CA LYS A 95 4.15 -21.21 7.83
C LYS A 95 4.22 -21.15 6.30
N PRO A 96 3.48 -21.99 5.59
CA PRO A 96 3.31 -21.87 4.13
C PRO A 96 2.24 -20.83 3.79
N ASP A 97 2.37 -20.20 2.61
CA ASP A 97 1.34 -19.43 1.94
C ASP A 97 1.31 -19.73 0.43
N GLN A 98 0.53 -18.99 -0.34
CA GLN A 98 0.37 -19.19 -1.78
C GLN A 98 1.70 -19.09 -2.55
N PHE A 99 2.62 -18.24 -2.12
CA PHE A 99 3.86 -17.92 -2.84
C PHE A 99 5.12 -18.60 -2.28
N GLY A 100 5.04 -19.20 -1.09
CA GLY A 100 6.21 -19.85 -0.49
C GLY A 100 6.10 -20.07 1.01
N VAL A 101 7.16 -19.76 1.75
CA VAL A 101 7.25 -20.02 3.20
C VAL A 101 7.67 -18.79 3.99
N ILE A 102 7.10 -18.65 5.18
CA ILE A 102 7.51 -17.70 6.21
C ILE A 102 8.14 -18.50 7.34
N VAL A 103 9.43 -18.28 7.60
CA VAL A 103 10.20 -18.96 8.64
C VAL A 103 10.55 -17.96 9.73
N ARG A 104 9.99 -18.14 10.92
CA ARG A 104 10.39 -17.40 12.11
C ARG A 104 11.49 -18.14 12.83
N ALA A 105 12.64 -17.54 12.98
CA ALA A 105 13.80 -18.11 13.64
C ALA A 105 14.17 -17.31 14.90
N LYS A 106 14.64 -18.02 15.95
CA LYS A 106 15.28 -17.37 17.09
C LYS A 106 16.75 -17.12 16.78
N THR A 107 17.27 -15.97 17.17
CA THR A 107 18.71 -15.71 17.11
C THR A 107 19.45 -16.48 18.19
N LEU A 108 20.75 -16.67 18.00
CA LEU A 108 21.66 -17.26 18.98
C LEU A 108 22.75 -16.23 19.30
N PRO A 109 23.49 -16.37 20.41
CA PRO A 109 24.72 -15.61 20.60
C PRO A 109 25.61 -15.76 19.38
N GLN A 110 26.15 -14.66 18.84
CA GLN A 110 26.98 -14.60 17.62
C GLN A 110 26.24 -14.88 16.29
N VAL A 111 24.94 -15.24 16.31
CA VAL A 111 24.13 -15.43 15.09
C VAL A 111 22.90 -14.55 15.18
N GLY A 112 23.05 -13.31 14.72
CA GLY A 112 22.03 -12.27 14.69
C GLY A 112 21.44 -12.05 13.29
N LEU A 113 20.79 -10.90 13.11
CA LEU A 113 20.16 -10.52 11.84
C LEU A 113 21.13 -10.53 10.65
N GLU A 114 22.35 -10.02 10.85
CA GLU A 114 23.37 -9.92 9.78
C GLU A 114 23.78 -11.28 9.24
N GLU A 115 23.98 -12.28 10.11
CA GLU A 115 24.38 -13.63 9.69
C GLU A 115 23.28 -14.30 8.87
N TYR A 116 22.01 -14.08 9.24
CA TYR A 116 20.87 -14.54 8.46
C TYR A 116 20.78 -13.82 7.11
N GLN A 117 21.02 -12.51 7.06
CA GLN A 117 21.03 -11.72 5.81
C GLN A 117 22.17 -12.17 4.87
N LYS A 118 23.37 -12.36 5.37
CA LYS A 118 24.51 -12.93 4.59
C LYS A 118 24.19 -14.32 4.01
N SER A 119 23.40 -15.11 4.72
CA SER A 119 23.01 -16.46 4.29
C SER A 119 21.78 -16.46 3.37
N ALA A 120 21.12 -15.35 3.11
CA ALA A 120 19.84 -15.28 2.40
C ALA A 120 19.89 -15.94 1.01
N ARG A 121 20.95 -15.71 0.23
CA ARG A 121 21.14 -16.30 -1.10
C ARG A 121 21.28 -17.83 -1.01
N PHE A 122 22.07 -18.32 -0.07
CA PHE A 122 22.24 -19.76 0.17
C PHE A 122 20.92 -20.42 0.61
N LEU A 123 20.13 -19.74 1.44
CA LEU A 123 18.81 -20.22 1.85
C LEU A 123 17.83 -20.23 0.64
N ALA A 124 17.91 -19.26 -0.26
CA ALA A 124 17.09 -19.22 -1.46
C ALA A 124 17.36 -20.45 -2.34
N ASP A 125 18.61 -20.75 -2.62
CA ASP A 125 19.01 -21.90 -3.42
C ASP A 125 18.58 -23.23 -2.76
N ALA A 126 18.85 -23.39 -1.47
CA ALA A 126 18.51 -24.59 -0.71
C ALA A 126 16.99 -24.86 -0.63
N TRP A 127 16.18 -23.82 -0.54
CA TRP A 127 14.71 -23.90 -0.47
C TRP A 127 14.05 -23.84 -1.84
N ARG A 128 14.82 -23.68 -2.93
CA ARG A 128 14.34 -23.49 -4.31
C ARG A 128 13.37 -22.29 -4.39
N CYS A 129 13.79 -21.18 -3.80
CA CYS A 129 13.10 -19.91 -3.85
C CYS A 129 13.71 -19.01 -4.91
N THR A 130 12.89 -18.20 -5.57
CA THR A 130 13.36 -17.15 -6.48
C THR A 130 14.08 -16.04 -5.71
N ARG A 131 13.64 -15.82 -4.46
CA ARG A 131 14.25 -14.83 -3.56
C ARG A 131 13.97 -15.15 -2.09
N VAL A 132 14.85 -14.65 -1.22
CA VAL A 132 14.68 -14.70 0.24
C VAL A 132 14.97 -13.33 0.82
N SER A 133 14.10 -12.85 1.70
CA SER A 133 14.37 -11.68 2.55
C SER A 133 14.48 -12.09 4.01
N VAL A 134 15.26 -11.32 4.77
CA VAL A 134 15.43 -11.51 6.21
C VAL A 134 15.18 -10.16 6.90
N LEU A 135 14.17 -10.13 7.77
CA LEU A 135 13.73 -8.94 8.49
C LEU A 135 13.73 -9.20 10.01
N PRO A 136 13.97 -8.19 10.82
CA PRO A 136 13.83 -8.31 12.27
C PRO A 136 12.33 -8.42 12.64
N GLU A 137 11.97 -9.30 13.58
CA GLU A 137 10.60 -9.41 14.15
C GLU A 137 10.54 -8.86 15.59
N GLY A 138 11.67 -8.46 16.13
CA GLY A 138 11.83 -7.98 17.50
C GLY A 138 13.07 -8.56 18.17
N PRO A 139 13.34 -8.24 19.44
CA PRO A 139 14.52 -8.71 20.12
C PRO A 139 14.66 -10.23 20.09
N GLY A 140 15.78 -10.74 19.62
CA GLY A 140 16.09 -12.16 19.57
C GLY A 140 15.30 -12.97 18.53
N LYS A 141 14.64 -12.34 17.54
CA LYS A 141 13.84 -13.02 16.52
C LYS A 141 14.02 -12.38 15.14
N VAL A 142 14.05 -13.23 14.11
CA VAL A 142 14.07 -12.84 12.71
C VAL A 142 12.97 -13.57 11.93
N VAL A 143 12.43 -12.91 10.93
CA VAL A 143 11.54 -13.50 9.94
C VAL A 143 12.29 -13.66 8.64
N ILE A 144 12.32 -14.87 8.12
CA ILE A 144 12.88 -15.21 6.81
C ILE A 144 11.72 -15.51 5.89
N ARG A 145 11.58 -14.71 4.85
CA ARG A 145 10.58 -14.89 3.81
C ARG A 145 11.20 -15.58 2.61
N GLY A 146 10.80 -16.82 2.33
CA GLY A 146 11.21 -17.54 1.12
C GLY A 146 10.09 -17.52 0.09
N VAL A 147 10.31 -16.87 -1.06
CA VAL A 147 9.38 -16.77 -2.17
C VAL A 147 9.76 -17.77 -3.24
N ARG A 148 8.87 -18.72 -3.52
CA ARG A 148 9.06 -19.77 -4.54
C ARG A 148 8.58 -19.32 -5.92
N SER A 149 7.41 -18.69 -5.97
CA SER A 149 6.84 -18.12 -7.20
C SER A 149 6.71 -16.61 -7.02
N ASP A 150 7.16 -15.86 -8.03
CA ASP A 150 7.12 -14.39 -7.99
C ASP A 150 5.68 -13.89 -7.93
N PRO A 151 5.24 -13.23 -6.85
CA PRO A 151 3.89 -12.68 -6.75
C PRO A 151 3.63 -11.57 -7.75
N LEU A 152 4.67 -10.92 -8.27
CA LEU A 152 4.54 -9.84 -9.25
C LEU A 152 4.15 -10.34 -10.64
N THR A 153 4.44 -11.59 -10.99
CA THR A 153 4.08 -12.19 -12.30
C THR A 153 2.73 -12.90 -12.29
N THR A 154 2.11 -13.05 -11.11
CA THR A 154 0.81 -13.71 -10.98
C THR A 154 -0.28 -12.65 -10.86
N PRO A 155 -1.15 -12.47 -11.88
CA PRO A 155 -2.29 -11.57 -11.77
C PRO A 155 -3.16 -11.89 -10.56
N THR A 156 -3.57 -10.87 -9.84
CA THR A 156 -4.48 -11.00 -8.71
C THR A 156 -5.74 -10.20 -8.99
N THR A 157 -6.89 -10.75 -8.64
CA THR A 157 -8.19 -10.07 -8.73
C THR A 157 -8.61 -9.61 -7.33
N HIS A 158 -9.22 -8.45 -7.27
CA HIS A 158 -9.85 -7.91 -6.08
C HIS A 158 -11.36 -7.90 -6.27
N ARG A 159 -12.08 -8.44 -5.30
CA ARG A 159 -13.53 -8.34 -5.23
C ARG A 159 -13.90 -7.41 -4.09
N PRO A 160 -14.60 -6.30 -4.38
CA PRO A 160 -15.05 -5.37 -3.35
C PRO A 160 -15.89 -6.09 -2.30
N THR A 161 -15.60 -5.82 -1.03
CA THR A 161 -16.26 -6.52 0.08
C THR A 161 -17.62 -5.94 0.46
N GLY A 162 -17.99 -4.78 -0.12
CA GLY A 162 -19.15 -4.00 0.28
C GLY A 162 -19.04 -3.39 1.68
N ARG A 163 -17.85 -3.44 2.28
CA ARG A 163 -17.56 -2.84 3.60
C ARG A 163 -16.35 -1.91 3.46
N PRO A 164 -16.38 -0.74 4.13
CA PRO A 164 -15.23 0.16 4.11
C PRO A 164 -14.03 -0.46 4.81
N PRO A 165 -12.81 0.00 4.52
CA PRO A 165 -11.63 -0.33 5.31
C PRO A 165 -11.86 0.03 6.78
N ALA A 166 -11.32 -0.81 7.69
CA ALA A 166 -11.40 -0.53 9.13
C ALA A 166 -10.64 0.75 9.52
N ASP A 167 -9.66 1.14 8.72
CA ASP A 167 -8.86 2.35 8.87
C ASP A 167 -8.90 3.14 7.56
N LEU A 168 -9.69 4.21 7.53
CA LEU A 168 -9.83 5.11 6.37
C LEU A 168 -8.59 5.97 6.11
N THR A 169 -7.62 5.93 7.00
CA THR A 169 -6.35 6.65 6.83
C THR A 169 -5.32 5.83 6.04
N ARG A 170 -5.66 4.60 5.62
CA ARG A 170 -4.72 3.69 4.96
C ARG A 170 -5.29 3.14 3.66
N TRP A 171 -4.49 3.20 2.61
CA TRP A 171 -4.78 2.59 1.31
C TRP A 171 -3.93 1.33 1.11
N GLU A 172 -4.57 0.18 0.97
CA GLU A 172 -3.92 -1.07 0.60
C GLU A 172 -3.71 -1.12 -0.91
N LEU A 173 -2.45 -0.98 -1.34
CA LEU A 173 -2.07 -0.99 -2.76
C LEU A 173 -2.08 -2.39 -3.37
N GLY A 174 -1.63 -3.40 -2.62
CA GLY A 174 -1.50 -4.77 -3.09
C GLY A 174 -0.41 -5.55 -2.37
N VAL A 175 0.37 -6.33 -3.10
CA VAL A 175 1.45 -7.15 -2.54
C VAL A 175 2.80 -6.81 -3.18
N ASP A 176 3.85 -6.85 -2.37
CA ASP A 176 5.22 -6.67 -2.83
C ASP A 176 5.82 -7.94 -3.43
N GLU A 177 7.06 -7.86 -3.85
CA GLU A 177 7.85 -8.97 -4.40
C GLU A 177 8.11 -10.11 -3.41
N TYR A 178 7.82 -9.90 -2.14
CA TYR A 178 7.87 -10.91 -1.08
C TYR A 178 6.49 -11.41 -0.67
N ALA A 179 5.44 -11.05 -1.41
CA ALA A 179 4.03 -11.30 -1.10
C ALA A 179 3.59 -10.73 0.26
N ALA A 180 4.25 -9.68 0.72
CA ALA A 180 3.78 -8.89 1.86
C ALA A 180 2.76 -7.84 1.38
N ARG A 181 1.74 -7.56 2.18
CA ARG A 181 0.78 -6.50 1.89
C ARG A 181 1.46 -5.15 2.01
N VAL A 182 1.25 -4.30 1.02
CA VAL A 182 1.74 -2.92 1.00
C VAL A 182 0.58 -1.97 1.19
N CYS A 183 0.66 -1.17 2.25
CA CYS A 183 -0.29 -0.12 2.55
C CYS A 183 0.45 1.22 2.66
N VAL A 184 -0.15 2.27 2.13
CA VAL A 184 0.33 3.64 2.31
C VAL A 184 -0.61 4.40 3.24
N SER A 185 -0.04 5.33 4.03
CA SER A 185 -0.85 6.25 4.82
C SER A 185 -1.40 7.35 3.92
N LEU A 186 -2.69 7.65 4.06
CA LEU A 186 -3.34 8.81 3.45
C LEU A 186 -3.34 9.99 4.42
N ALA A 187 -3.13 9.73 5.72
CA ALA A 187 -3.12 10.77 6.73
C ALA A 187 -1.98 11.77 6.48
N ASN A 188 -2.32 13.04 6.40
CA ASN A 188 -1.38 14.12 6.10
C ASN A 188 -0.67 14.01 4.73
N VAL A 189 -1.23 13.27 3.79
CA VAL A 189 -0.73 13.19 2.41
C VAL A 189 -1.48 14.20 1.55
N PRO A 190 -0.78 15.15 0.93
CA PRO A 190 -1.41 16.17 0.09
C PRO A 190 -1.80 15.63 -1.28
N GLY A 191 -1.01 14.71 -1.84
CA GLY A 191 -1.25 14.16 -3.17
C GLY A 191 -0.48 12.87 -3.43
N VAL A 192 -0.97 12.15 -4.43
CA VAL A 192 -0.38 10.93 -4.97
C VAL A 192 -0.20 11.11 -6.47
N THR A 193 0.97 10.78 -6.99
CA THR A 193 1.23 10.74 -8.43
C THR A 193 1.26 9.30 -8.93
N VAL A 194 0.60 9.05 -10.06
CA VAL A 194 0.56 7.74 -10.72
C VAL A 194 0.99 7.90 -12.17
N ALA A 195 2.10 7.32 -12.53
CA ALA A 195 2.70 7.42 -13.85
C ALA A 195 2.83 6.06 -14.54
N GLY A 196 2.91 6.04 -15.86
CA GLY A 196 3.18 4.81 -16.62
C GLY A 196 2.59 4.84 -18.02
N THR A 197 3.03 3.92 -18.86
CA THR A 197 2.55 3.79 -20.25
C THR A 197 1.08 3.38 -20.33
N PRO A 198 0.41 3.59 -21.48
CA PRO A 198 -0.94 3.05 -21.72
C PRO A 198 -1.00 1.54 -21.47
N GLY A 199 -2.10 1.05 -20.90
CA GLY A 199 -2.29 -0.39 -20.64
C GLY A 199 -1.44 -0.98 -19.51
N ALA A 200 -0.60 -0.19 -18.83
CA ALA A 200 0.25 -0.69 -17.72
C ALA A 200 -0.51 -0.99 -16.41
N GLY A 201 -1.81 -0.65 -16.31
CA GLY A 201 -2.64 -0.96 -15.14
C GLY A 201 -2.84 0.20 -14.15
N LYS A 202 -2.49 1.45 -14.52
CA LYS A 202 -2.65 2.64 -13.67
C LYS A 202 -4.08 2.81 -13.14
N THR A 203 -5.03 2.91 -14.06
CA THR A 203 -6.44 3.15 -13.74
C THR A 203 -7.03 2.00 -12.90
N SER A 204 -6.63 0.75 -13.18
CA SER A 204 -7.07 -0.40 -12.38
C SER A 204 -6.67 -0.28 -10.90
N GLY A 205 -5.46 0.21 -10.60
CA GLY A 205 -5.03 0.47 -9.22
C GLY A 205 -5.87 1.55 -8.53
N VAL A 206 -6.28 2.59 -9.28
CA VAL A 206 -7.14 3.66 -8.78
C VAL A 206 -8.60 3.21 -8.67
N ASN A 207 -9.11 2.41 -9.61
CA ASN A 207 -10.44 1.80 -9.52
C ASN A 207 -10.57 0.92 -8.25
N LYS A 208 -9.50 0.19 -7.89
CA LYS A 208 -9.46 -0.53 -6.62
C LYS A 208 -9.62 0.41 -5.42
N PHE A 209 -8.93 1.57 -5.44
CA PHE A 209 -9.11 2.59 -4.40
C PHE A 209 -10.57 3.01 -4.29
N VAL A 210 -11.19 3.39 -5.41
CA VAL A 210 -12.59 3.81 -5.44
C VAL A 210 -13.50 2.72 -4.87
N CYS A 211 -13.36 1.47 -5.30
CA CYS A 211 -14.17 0.34 -4.83
C CYS A 211 -13.99 0.03 -3.34
N ASP A 212 -12.77 0.16 -2.81
CA ASP A 212 -12.50 -0.10 -1.39
C ASP A 212 -13.13 0.97 -0.48
N PHE A 213 -13.10 2.22 -0.91
CA PHE A 213 -13.60 3.36 -0.12
C PHE A 213 -15.07 3.70 -0.43
N ALA A 214 -15.64 3.22 -1.53
CA ALA A 214 -17.03 3.44 -1.92
C ALA A 214 -18.05 3.16 -0.78
N PRO A 215 -17.90 2.10 0.06
CA PRO A 215 -18.86 1.82 1.11
C PRO A 215 -18.81 2.78 2.30
N SER A 216 -17.96 3.79 2.30
CA SER A 216 -17.85 4.78 3.38
C SER A 216 -18.46 6.12 3.01
N PRO A 217 -19.49 6.63 3.72
CA PRO A 217 -19.96 8.00 3.53
C PRO A 217 -18.92 9.06 3.95
N ALA A 218 -17.94 8.67 4.77
CA ALA A 218 -16.83 9.53 5.19
C ALA A 218 -15.75 9.71 4.11
N VAL A 219 -15.96 9.20 2.89
CA VAL A 219 -15.07 9.43 1.74
C VAL A 219 -15.92 9.83 0.54
N GLN A 220 -15.63 10.97 -0.06
CA GLN A 220 -16.33 11.48 -1.23
C GLN A 220 -15.34 11.70 -2.37
N ILE A 221 -15.72 11.34 -3.59
CA ILE A 221 -14.82 11.25 -4.74
C ILE A 221 -15.33 12.14 -5.87
N ALA A 222 -14.43 12.94 -6.44
CA ALA A 222 -14.63 13.63 -7.71
C ALA A 222 -13.57 13.18 -8.70
N THR A 223 -13.91 13.15 -9.98
CA THR A 223 -12.98 12.75 -11.05
C THR A 223 -13.01 13.74 -12.21
N ALA A 224 -11.82 14.11 -12.67
CA ALA A 224 -11.58 14.79 -13.93
C ALA A 224 -10.82 13.81 -14.84
N ASP A 225 -11.46 13.31 -15.91
CA ASP A 225 -10.87 12.36 -16.87
C ASP A 225 -10.63 13.04 -18.21
N GLY A 226 -9.40 13.46 -18.43
CA GLY A 226 -8.99 14.16 -19.66
C GLY A 226 -8.89 13.28 -20.90
N LYS A 227 -9.31 12.02 -20.85
CA LYS A 227 -9.32 11.10 -22.00
C LYS A 227 -10.69 11.01 -22.66
N VAL A 228 -11.75 11.44 -21.98
CA VAL A 228 -13.13 11.24 -22.39
C VAL A 228 -13.91 12.54 -22.31
N SER A 229 -14.97 12.64 -23.11
CA SER A 229 -15.83 13.83 -23.09
C SER A 229 -17.05 13.66 -22.18
N ARG A 230 -17.43 12.43 -21.81
CA ARG A 230 -18.63 12.14 -21.04
C ARG A 230 -18.37 11.10 -19.95
N ALA A 231 -19.11 11.19 -18.87
CA ALA A 231 -19.05 10.25 -17.75
C ALA A 231 -19.39 8.79 -18.09
N SER A 232 -20.12 8.55 -19.18
CA SER A 232 -20.46 7.21 -19.68
C SER A 232 -19.35 6.56 -20.50
N GLU A 233 -18.24 7.27 -20.72
CA GLU A 233 -17.10 6.83 -21.51
C GLU A 233 -15.91 6.51 -20.61
N GLY A 234 -14.97 5.70 -21.10
CA GLY A 234 -13.68 5.48 -20.43
C GLY A 234 -13.72 4.58 -19.22
N ASP A 235 -12.61 4.63 -18.49
CA ASP A 235 -12.26 3.67 -17.46
C ASP A 235 -13.05 3.86 -16.12
N TYR A 236 -13.76 4.98 -15.98
CA TYR A 236 -14.51 5.32 -14.76
C TYR A 236 -16.03 5.22 -14.95
N ALA A 237 -16.53 4.89 -16.15
CA ALA A 237 -17.96 4.85 -16.46
C ALA A 237 -18.76 4.00 -15.45
N ASP A 238 -18.20 2.86 -15.04
CA ASP A 238 -18.83 1.95 -14.08
C ASP A 238 -18.83 2.48 -12.63
N LEU A 239 -17.99 3.46 -12.33
CA LEU A 239 -17.80 4.01 -10.98
C LEU A 239 -18.47 5.38 -10.77
N VAL A 240 -18.93 6.03 -11.85
CA VAL A 240 -19.44 7.41 -11.81
C VAL A 240 -20.59 7.61 -10.83
N LYS A 241 -21.44 6.59 -10.62
CA LYS A 241 -22.54 6.64 -9.65
C LYS A 241 -22.11 6.89 -8.21
N ARG A 242 -20.83 6.62 -7.90
CA ARG A 242 -20.24 6.84 -6.58
C ARG A 242 -19.39 8.11 -6.52
N MET A 243 -19.36 8.89 -7.57
CA MET A 243 -18.65 10.18 -7.65
C MET A 243 -19.65 11.31 -7.50
N PHE A 244 -19.37 12.29 -6.61
CA PHE A 244 -20.24 13.45 -6.45
C PHE A 244 -20.07 14.47 -7.58
N ALA A 245 -18.94 14.42 -8.29
CA ALA A 245 -18.70 15.22 -9.48
C ALA A 245 -17.80 14.45 -10.47
N PHE A 246 -18.07 14.65 -11.76
CA PHE A 246 -17.27 14.14 -12.87
C PHE A 246 -17.19 15.23 -13.94
N CYS A 247 -16.00 15.44 -14.51
CA CYS A 247 -15.83 16.21 -15.74
C CYS A 247 -14.92 15.45 -16.71
N GLY A 248 -15.16 15.65 -18.01
CA GLY A 248 -14.34 15.10 -19.10
C GLY A 248 -13.20 16.04 -19.48
N ASP A 249 -12.84 16.02 -20.76
CA ASP A 249 -11.76 16.81 -21.36
C ASP A 249 -12.08 18.30 -21.53
N ASP A 250 -13.28 18.73 -21.15
CA ASP A 250 -13.67 20.15 -21.16
C ASP A 250 -12.92 20.93 -20.08
N LEU A 251 -12.15 21.93 -20.51
CA LEU A 251 -11.31 22.72 -19.62
C LEU A 251 -12.11 23.68 -18.73
N ASP A 252 -13.27 24.16 -19.20
CA ASP A 252 -14.13 25.07 -18.42
C ASP A 252 -14.87 24.29 -17.31
N GLU A 253 -15.36 23.09 -17.61
CA GLU A 253 -15.96 22.20 -16.59
C GLU A 253 -14.92 21.79 -15.52
N ALA A 254 -13.70 21.42 -15.95
CA ALA A 254 -12.62 21.11 -15.03
C ALA A 254 -12.24 22.32 -14.15
N ASN A 255 -12.17 23.51 -14.73
CA ASN A 255 -11.90 24.75 -14.00
C ASN A 255 -12.99 25.01 -12.94
N ALA A 256 -14.26 24.82 -13.29
CA ALA A 256 -15.37 24.98 -12.37
C ALA A 256 -15.27 23.97 -11.21
N LEU A 257 -14.97 22.70 -11.47
CA LEU A 257 -14.76 21.68 -10.44
C LEU A 257 -13.59 22.05 -9.52
N PHE A 258 -12.45 22.46 -10.08
CA PHE A 258 -11.29 22.82 -9.26
C PHE A 258 -11.56 24.07 -8.39
N LYS A 259 -12.29 25.07 -8.91
CA LYS A 259 -12.74 26.24 -8.15
C LYS A 259 -13.67 25.84 -7.00
N HIS A 260 -14.63 24.96 -7.25
CA HIS A 260 -15.53 24.42 -6.23
C HIS A 260 -14.74 23.77 -5.08
N LEU A 261 -13.76 22.94 -5.40
CA LEU A 261 -12.93 22.28 -4.38
C LEU A 261 -12.00 23.26 -3.64
N VAL A 262 -11.48 24.28 -4.31
CA VAL A 262 -10.69 25.35 -3.64
C VAL A 262 -11.56 26.13 -2.68
N GLU A 263 -12.81 26.44 -3.05
CA GLU A 263 -13.74 27.13 -2.15
C GLU A 263 -14.09 26.26 -0.94
N LEU A 264 -14.39 24.97 -1.15
CA LEU A 264 -14.55 24.01 -0.06
C LEU A 264 -13.32 24.00 0.87
N ARG A 265 -12.11 23.97 0.31
CA ARG A 265 -10.87 24.00 1.08
C ARG A 265 -10.77 25.27 1.94
N LYS A 266 -11.08 26.46 1.37
CA LYS A 266 -11.06 27.72 2.12
C LYS A 266 -12.07 27.71 3.27
N ARG A 267 -13.30 27.31 3.01
CA ARG A 267 -14.36 27.22 4.02
C ARG A 267 -13.99 26.26 5.14
N ARG A 268 -13.49 25.06 4.80
CA ARG A 268 -12.98 24.09 5.78
C ARG A 268 -11.81 24.67 6.60
N SER A 269 -10.88 25.40 5.97
CA SER A 269 -9.76 26.00 6.69
C SER A 269 -10.20 27.08 7.68
N ALA A 270 -11.25 27.82 7.36
CA ALA A 270 -11.81 28.84 8.25
C ALA A 270 -12.55 28.21 9.45
N THR A 271 -13.25 27.10 9.25
CA THR A 271 -14.21 26.54 10.23
C THR A 271 -13.66 25.34 11.02
N ILE A 272 -12.55 24.72 10.61
CA ILE A 272 -12.06 23.46 11.19
C ILE A 272 -11.88 23.49 12.71
N ARG A 273 -11.45 24.61 13.27
CA ARG A 273 -11.23 24.73 14.71
C ARG A 273 -12.54 24.78 15.49
N ASP A 274 -13.51 25.49 14.95
CA ASP A 274 -14.81 25.69 15.58
C ASP A 274 -15.65 24.42 15.48
N VAL A 275 -15.55 23.72 14.35
CA VAL A 275 -16.33 22.51 14.05
C VAL A 275 -15.70 21.24 14.63
N LEU A 276 -14.41 21.03 14.40
CA LEU A 276 -13.73 19.78 14.81
C LEU A 276 -12.90 19.93 16.09
N GLY A 277 -12.74 21.15 16.62
CA GLY A 277 -11.89 21.42 17.80
C GLY A 277 -10.38 21.22 17.56
N VAL A 278 -9.97 21.01 16.31
CA VAL A 278 -8.58 20.70 15.95
C VAL A 278 -8.08 21.56 14.79
N LYS A 279 -6.78 21.64 14.61
CA LYS A 279 -6.15 22.34 13.47
C LYS A 279 -5.95 21.46 12.24
N ASN A 280 -6.14 20.16 12.40
CA ASN A 280 -5.90 19.17 11.39
C ASN A 280 -6.89 18.01 11.56
N MET A 281 -7.71 17.77 10.54
CA MET A 281 -8.75 16.75 10.59
C MET A 281 -8.22 15.33 10.87
N TRP A 282 -6.96 15.06 10.54
CA TRP A 282 -6.35 13.75 10.77
C TRP A 282 -6.16 13.39 12.24
N HIS A 283 -6.34 14.34 13.16
CA HIS A 283 -6.36 14.06 14.60
C HIS A 283 -7.68 13.43 15.06
N VAL A 284 -8.77 13.63 14.31
CA VAL A 284 -10.07 13.03 14.59
C VAL A 284 -10.50 12.00 13.53
N GLY A 285 -9.94 12.10 12.32
CA GLY A 285 -10.24 11.25 11.18
C GLY A 285 -11.44 11.73 10.36
N PRO A 286 -11.66 11.14 9.16
CA PRO A 286 -12.81 11.44 8.31
C PRO A 286 -14.13 11.00 8.95
N SER A 287 -15.19 11.80 8.78
CA SER A 287 -16.56 11.48 9.17
C SER A 287 -17.53 11.75 8.01
N PRO A 288 -18.78 11.30 8.07
CA PRO A 288 -19.79 11.63 7.05
C PRO A 288 -20.03 13.14 6.92
N GLU A 289 -19.93 13.89 8.03
CA GLU A 289 -20.14 15.34 8.08
C GLU A 289 -18.91 16.11 7.60
N TRP A 290 -17.71 15.52 7.78
CA TRP A 290 -16.44 16.05 7.29
C TRP A 290 -15.67 14.96 6.52
N PRO A 291 -16.14 14.60 5.33
CA PRO A 291 -15.55 13.49 4.59
C PRO A 291 -14.17 13.81 4.02
N LEU A 292 -13.33 12.80 3.93
CA LEU A 292 -12.15 12.86 3.07
C LEU A 292 -12.62 13.08 1.63
N THR A 293 -12.23 14.20 1.05
CA THR A 293 -12.55 14.56 -0.33
C THR A 293 -11.39 14.18 -1.22
N VAL A 294 -11.62 13.26 -2.16
CA VAL A 294 -10.59 12.77 -3.08
C VAL A 294 -10.88 13.30 -4.48
N LEU A 295 -9.94 14.04 -5.04
CA LEU A 295 -9.96 14.46 -6.44
C LEU A 295 -9.03 13.56 -7.25
N ILE A 296 -9.58 12.80 -8.19
CA ILE A 296 -8.82 12.00 -9.16
C ILE A 296 -8.72 12.82 -10.45
N ILE A 297 -7.50 13.06 -10.91
CA ILE A 297 -7.24 13.72 -12.20
C ILE A 297 -6.54 12.70 -13.09
N ASP A 298 -7.27 12.09 -14.00
CA ASP A 298 -6.69 11.17 -15.00
C ASP A 298 -6.36 11.93 -16.29
N GLU A 299 -5.26 11.55 -16.91
CA GLU A 299 -4.59 12.25 -18.02
C GLU A 299 -4.39 13.75 -17.70
N ALA A 300 -3.73 14.01 -16.55
CA ALA A 300 -3.50 15.35 -16.01
C ALA A 300 -2.92 16.35 -17.03
N HIS A 301 -2.19 15.83 -18.02
CA HIS A 301 -1.65 16.64 -19.11
C HIS A 301 -2.74 17.44 -19.87
N THR A 302 -3.95 16.92 -19.99
CA THR A 302 -5.06 17.61 -20.66
C THR A 302 -5.35 18.97 -20.01
N TYR A 303 -5.29 19.03 -18.70
CA TYR A 303 -5.69 20.19 -17.92
C TYR A 303 -4.55 21.19 -17.64
N PHE A 304 -3.28 20.78 -17.83
CA PHE A 304 -2.11 21.59 -17.45
C PHE A 304 -1.16 21.92 -18.59
N ARG A 305 -1.40 21.39 -19.81
CA ARG A 305 -0.49 21.60 -20.93
C ARG A 305 -0.36 23.08 -21.30
N GLU A 306 0.83 23.48 -21.71
CA GLU A 306 1.04 24.81 -22.25
C GLU A 306 0.48 24.94 -23.67
N TYR A 307 -0.30 25.98 -23.90
CA TYR A 307 -0.72 26.39 -25.23
C TYR A 307 0.14 27.56 -25.68
N LYS A 308 0.75 27.47 -26.88
CA LYS A 308 1.62 28.50 -27.46
C LYS A 308 1.02 28.99 -28.75
N GLY A 309 0.66 30.29 -28.81
CA GLY A 309 0.09 30.95 -29.97
C GLY A 309 -0.34 32.38 -29.65
N SER A 310 -0.58 33.18 -30.70
CA SER A 310 -0.92 34.60 -30.57
C SER A 310 -2.42 34.90 -30.77
N ASP A 311 -3.18 33.90 -31.24
CA ASP A 311 -4.62 34.05 -31.48
C ASP A 311 -5.41 34.04 -30.15
N ALA A 312 -6.62 34.61 -30.18
CA ALA A 312 -7.45 34.79 -29.01
C ALA A 312 -7.85 33.46 -28.34
N THR A 313 -8.12 32.41 -29.13
CA THR A 313 -8.51 31.08 -28.61
C THR A 313 -7.36 30.43 -27.88
N THR A 314 -6.16 30.42 -28.47
CA THR A 314 -4.96 29.85 -27.81
C THR A 314 -4.61 30.60 -26.55
N LYS A 315 -4.71 31.95 -26.53
CA LYS A 315 -4.49 32.73 -25.30
C LYS A 315 -5.49 32.40 -24.20
N ARG A 316 -6.79 32.21 -24.54
CA ARG A 316 -7.81 31.78 -23.60
C ARG A 316 -7.49 30.41 -23.01
N LEU A 317 -7.16 29.43 -23.85
CA LEU A 317 -6.80 28.09 -23.40
C LEU A 317 -5.55 28.10 -22.51
N ALA A 318 -4.52 28.89 -22.86
CA ALA A 318 -3.31 29.06 -22.07
C ALA A 318 -3.60 29.66 -20.68
N ALA A 319 -4.47 30.66 -20.62
CA ALA A 319 -4.89 31.26 -19.34
C ALA A 319 -5.65 30.24 -18.48
N LEU A 320 -6.56 29.48 -19.09
CA LEU A 320 -7.41 28.50 -18.40
C LEU A 320 -6.57 27.32 -17.83
N THR A 321 -5.64 26.77 -18.62
CA THR A 321 -4.75 25.69 -18.12
C THR A 321 -3.79 26.19 -17.05
N ALA A 322 -3.29 27.42 -17.15
CA ALA A 322 -2.48 28.04 -16.09
C ALA A 322 -3.29 28.28 -14.79
N GLU A 323 -4.57 28.65 -14.91
CA GLU A 323 -5.47 28.78 -13.77
C GLU A 323 -5.74 27.40 -13.14
N ASN A 324 -6.04 26.38 -13.94
CA ASN A 324 -6.22 25.01 -13.47
C ASN A 324 -5.01 24.50 -12.68
N ALA A 325 -3.81 24.75 -13.18
CA ALA A 325 -2.58 24.37 -12.47
C ALA A 325 -2.45 25.04 -11.11
N ARG A 326 -2.78 26.36 -11.01
CA ARG A 326 -2.77 27.08 -9.72
C ARG A 326 -3.83 26.60 -8.75
N LEU A 327 -5.03 26.25 -9.22
CA LEU A 327 -6.11 25.73 -8.39
C LEU A 327 -5.73 24.37 -7.80
N VAL A 328 -5.20 23.48 -8.62
CA VAL A 328 -4.74 22.16 -8.17
C VAL A 328 -3.52 22.27 -7.25
N GLU A 329 -2.60 23.21 -7.53
CA GLU A 329 -1.49 23.54 -6.61
C GLU A 329 -1.99 23.96 -5.23
N ASP A 330 -3.02 24.82 -5.17
CA ASP A 330 -3.61 25.27 -3.91
C ASP A 330 -4.22 24.10 -3.12
N LEU A 331 -4.94 23.19 -3.81
CA LEU A 331 -5.49 21.99 -3.20
C LEU A 331 -4.39 21.08 -2.63
N VAL A 332 -3.35 20.80 -3.41
CA VAL A 332 -2.25 19.94 -2.98
C VAL A 332 -1.46 20.57 -1.82
N LYS A 333 -1.14 21.87 -1.90
CA LYS A 333 -0.35 22.53 -0.85
C LYS A 333 -1.13 22.78 0.45
N LYS A 334 -2.43 23.05 0.38
CA LYS A 334 -3.23 23.53 1.52
C LYS A 334 -4.37 22.59 1.92
N GLY A 335 -4.76 21.63 1.06
CA GLY A 335 -5.91 20.73 1.30
C GLY A 335 -5.65 19.65 2.35
N ARG A 336 -4.39 19.31 2.59
CA ARG A 336 -3.97 18.21 3.46
C ARG A 336 -4.61 18.22 4.85
N SER A 337 -4.54 19.35 5.55
CA SER A 337 -5.03 19.46 6.95
C SER A 337 -6.56 19.48 7.06
N VAL A 338 -7.25 19.78 5.99
CA VAL A 338 -8.71 19.86 5.92
C VAL A 338 -9.36 18.68 5.20
N GLY A 339 -8.55 17.66 4.84
CA GLY A 339 -9.04 16.41 4.26
C GLY A 339 -9.34 16.47 2.77
N ILE A 340 -8.50 17.13 2.00
CA ILE A 340 -8.53 17.07 0.54
C ILE A 340 -7.26 16.37 0.07
N LEU A 341 -7.42 15.29 -0.71
CA LEU A 341 -6.38 14.47 -1.32
C LEU A 341 -6.51 14.55 -2.83
N VAL A 342 -5.41 14.79 -3.54
CA VAL A 342 -5.39 14.78 -5.00
C VAL A 342 -4.60 13.58 -5.52
N ILE A 343 -5.19 12.80 -6.42
CA ILE A 343 -4.53 11.70 -7.14
C ILE A 343 -4.35 12.12 -8.60
N LEU A 344 -3.10 12.31 -8.99
CA LEU A 344 -2.73 12.77 -10.34
C LEU A 344 -2.21 11.60 -11.15
N ILE A 345 -2.88 11.29 -12.25
CA ILE A 345 -2.50 10.20 -13.15
C ILE A 345 -2.04 10.77 -14.48
N SER A 346 -0.92 10.29 -15.01
CA SER A 346 -0.43 10.69 -16.33
C SER A 346 0.24 9.54 -17.07
N GLN A 347 0.05 9.52 -18.38
CA GLN A 347 0.77 8.64 -19.29
C GLN A 347 2.10 9.25 -19.73
N LYS A 348 2.17 10.58 -19.74
CA LYS A 348 3.41 11.32 -20.00
C LYS A 348 4.09 11.62 -18.66
N THR A 349 5.38 11.36 -18.61
CA THR A 349 6.21 11.61 -17.43
C THR A 349 7.12 12.83 -17.60
N THR A 350 6.86 13.66 -18.63
CA THR A 350 7.56 14.92 -18.82
C THR A 350 7.05 15.99 -17.85
N GLY A 351 7.84 17.00 -17.55
CA GLY A 351 7.45 18.12 -16.69
C GLY A 351 6.22 18.91 -17.16
N ASP A 352 5.85 18.74 -18.44
CA ASP A 352 4.66 19.36 -19.05
C ASP A 352 3.36 18.60 -18.71
N ALA A 353 3.45 17.37 -18.19
CA ALA A 353 2.27 16.55 -17.91
C ALA A 353 1.69 16.82 -16.51
N ILE A 354 2.57 16.88 -15.52
CA ILE A 354 2.24 17.33 -14.16
C ILE A 354 3.29 18.40 -13.83
N PRO A 355 2.88 19.66 -13.60
CA PRO A 355 3.81 20.71 -13.24
C PRO A 355 4.69 20.30 -12.05
N THR A 356 5.99 20.56 -12.15
CA THR A 356 6.98 20.13 -11.17
C THR A 356 6.63 20.61 -9.76
N PHE A 357 6.12 21.84 -9.62
CA PHE A 357 5.73 22.41 -8.34
C PHE A 357 4.52 21.72 -7.68
N ILE A 358 3.70 20.96 -8.45
CA ILE A 358 2.63 20.10 -7.90
C ILE A 358 3.22 18.74 -7.54
N ARG A 359 4.00 18.14 -8.45
CA ARG A 359 4.58 16.82 -8.28
C ARG A 359 5.50 16.74 -7.05
N ASP A 360 6.36 17.74 -6.86
CA ASP A 360 7.39 17.73 -5.81
C ASP A 360 6.81 17.81 -4.39
N VAL A 361 5.54 18.18 -4.23
CA VAL A 361 4.85 18.16 -2.93
C VAL A 361 4.02 16.90 -2.71
N CYS A 362 3.95 15.99 -3.70
CA CYS A 362 3.28 14.70 -3.59
C CYS A 362 4.26 13.63 -3.07
N PRO A 363 4.15 13.19 -1.81
CA PRO A 363 5.14 12.28 -1.21
C PRO A 363 5.00 10.83 -1.67
N ILE A 364 3.89 10.48 -2.31
CA ILE A 364 3.64 9.13 -2.82
C ILE A 364 3.67 9.19 -4.35
N GLY A 365 4.68 8.55 -4.93
CA GLY A 365 4.80 8.36 -6.36
C GLY A 365 4.70 6.87 -6.72
N LEU A 366 3.76 6.52 -7.58
CA LEU A 366 3.60 5.18 -8.15
C LEU A 366 3.98 5.24 -9.62
N SER A 367 4.96 4.46 -10.05
CA SER A 367 5.31 4.35 -11.47
C SER A 367 5.09 2.93 -11.96
N PHE A 368 4.09 2.75 -12.80
CA PHE A 368 3.93 1.54 -13.61
C PHE A 368 4.98 1.52 -14.74
N ALA A 369 4.90 0.55 -15.65
CA ALA A 369 5.87 0.40 -16.73
C ALA A 369 6.21 1.73 -17.43
N GLN A 370 7.49 1.98 -17.63
CA GLN A 370 8.03 3.14 -18.37
C GLN A 370 8.89 2.66 -19.53
N LYS A 371 8.98 3.48 -20.59
CA LYS A 371 9.79 3.15 -21.75
C LYS A 371 11.27 3.50 -21.59
N THR A 372 11.56 4.56 -20.83
CA THR A 372 12.93 5.08 -20.67
C THR A 372 13.26 5.37 -19.23
N VAL A 373 14.54 5.45 -18.92
CA VAL A 373 15.05 5.82 -17.59
C VAL A 373 14.66 7.25 -17.23
N GLU A 374 14.67 8.17 -18.21
CA GLU A 374 14.27 9.56 -18.00
C GLU A 374 12.80 9.65 -17.58
N ALA A 375 11.93 8.83 -18.17
CA ALA A 375 10.53 8.73 -17.78
C ALA A 375 10.38 8.17 -16.34
N ALA A 376 11.21 7.20 -15.95
CA ALA A 376 11.24 6.68 -14.59
C ALA A 376 11.71 7.74 -13.57
N VAL A 377 12.75 8.49 -13.92
CA VAL A 377 13.25 9.63 -13.12
C VAL A 377 12.20 10.72 -12.96
N ALA A 378 11.52 11.08 -14.05
CA ALA A 378 10.44 12.06 -13.98
C ALA A 378 9.28 11.62 -13.09
N ALA A 379 9.02 10.31 -12.99
CA ALA A 379 7.95 9.76 -12.14
C ALA A 379 8.34 9.61 -10.67
N LEU A 380 9.58 9.20 -10.38
CA LEU A 380 10.02 8.74 -9.06
C LEU A 380 11.20 9.54 -8.47
N GLY A 381 11.77 10.49 -9.22
CA GLY A 381 12.96 11.24 -8.82
C GLY A 381 14.26 10.57 -9.27
N ASP A 382 15.36 11.32 -9.17
CA ASP A 382 16.68 10.90 -9.68
C ASP A 382 17.25 9.66 -8.98
N ASP A 383 16.92 9.45 -7.71
CA ASP A 383 17.42 8.32 -6.91
C ASP A 383 17.09 6.94 -7.50
N ILE A 384 16.04 6.83 -8.34
CA ILE A 384 15.69 5.57 -9.01
C ILE A 384 16.81 5.02 -9.90
N ARG A 385 17.74 5.87 -10.37
CA ARG A 385 18.93 5.47 -11.13
C ARG A 385 19.86 4.56 -10.33
N ASN A 386 19.87 4.70 -9.02
CA ASN A 386 20.68 3.90 -8.10
C ASN A 386 20.05 2.50 -7.85
N TRP A 387 18.83 2.29 -8.35
CA TRP A 387 18.04 1.06 -8.13
C TRP A 387 17.59 0.42 -9.45
N PRO A 388 18.52 -0.04 -10.31
CA PRO A 388 18.21 -0.55 -11.65
C PRO A 388 17.26 -1.75 -11.62
N ASP A 389 17.37 -2.63 -10.61
CA ASP A 389 16.51 -3.80 -10.46
C ASP A 389 15.05 -3.47 -10.10
N ALA A 390 14.82 -2.30 -9.50
CA ALA A 390 13.50 -1.79 -9.19
C ALA A 390 13.00 -0.76 -10.22
N SER A 391 13.78 -0.50 -11.28
CA SER A 391 13.40 0.51 -12.28
C SER A 391 12.07 0.14 -12.98
N PRO A 392 11.12 1.09 -13.15
CA PRO A 392 9.89 0.88 -13.92
C PRO A 392 10.12 0.44 -15.37
N VAL A 393 11.32 0.66 -15.92
CA VAL A 393 11.71 0.19 -17.26
C VAL A 393 11.75 -1.34 -17.34
N THR A 394 11.99 -2.02 -16.22
CA THR A 394 11.98 -3.49 -16.15
C THR A 394 10.57 -4.10 -16.19
N LEU A 395 9.53 -3.28 -16.10
CA LEU A 395 8.14 -3.72 -16.04
C LEU A 395 7.43 -3.75 -17.41
N GLN A 396 8.19 -3.70 -18.52
CA GLN A 396 7.60 -3.68 -19.88
C GLN A 396 7.07 -5.05 -20.33
N ASP A 397 7.46 -6.13 -19.69
CA ASP A 397 6.91 -7.47 -19.98
C ASP A 397 5.42 -7.53 -19.60
N PRO A 398 4.54 -8.09 -20.46
CA PRO A 398 3.11 -8.26 -20.19
C PRO A 398 2.80 -8.96 -18.86
N ALA A 399 3.69 -9.79 -18.34
CA ALA A 399 3.54 -10.43 -17.03
C ALA A 399 3.49 -9.40 -15.86
N TYR A 400 4.04 -8.21 -16.07
CA TYR A 400 4.07 -7.14 -15.08
C TYR A 400 2.96 -6.08 -15.23
N VAL A 401 1.99 -6.27 -16.12
CA VAL A 401 0.80 -5.40 -16.16
C VAL A 401 0.13 -5.38 -14.79
N GLY A 402 -0.09 -4.18 -14.22
CA GLY A 402 -0.59 -3.99 -12.86
C GLY A 402 0.51 -3.99 -11.80
N VAL A 403 1.79 -3.99 -12.19
CA VAL A 403 2.91 -3.79 -11.25
C VAL A 403 3.40 -2.35 -11.31
N ALA A 404 3.53 -1.73 -10.16
CA ALA A 404 4.10 -0.40 -9.98
C ALA A 404 5.36 -0.45 -9.10
N VAL A 405 6.18 0.58 -9.23
CA VAL A 405 7.32 0.86 -8.37
C VAL A 405 7.00 2.08 -7.52
N MET A 406 7.36 2.07 -6.25
CA MET A 406 7.27 3.23 -5.36
C MET A 406 8.42 3.27 -4.36
N ALA A 407 8.73 4.48 -3.87
CA ALA A 407 9.59 4.64 -2.71
C ALA A 407 8.85 4.23 -1.43
N MET A 408 9.49 3.46 -0.56
CA MET A 408 8.91 3.06 0.73
C MET A 408 9.29 4.06 1.81
N GLN A 409 8.29 4.63 2.49
CA GLN A 409 8.56 5.48 3.66
C GLN A 409 9.30 4.70 4.76
N GLY A 410 10.42 5.24 5.22
CA GLY A 410 11.21 4.64 6.31
C GLY A 410 12.13 3.50 5.90
N HIS A 411 12.20 3.16 4.62
CA HIS A 411 13.15 2.19 4.08
C HIS A 411 13.92 2.81 2.91
N PRO A 412 15.24 2.60 2.80
CA PRO A 412 15.99 3.04 1.64
C PRO A 412 15.57 2.25 0.40
N GLY A 413 15.44 2.92 -0.72
CA GLY A 413 15.18 2.32 -2.02
C GLY A 413 13.71 2.24 -2.42
N TYR A 414 13.47 1.41 -3.42
CA TYR A 414 12.18 1.26 -4.07
C TYR A 414 11.67 -0.16 -3.96
N THR A 415 10.34 -0.30 -3.88
CA THR A 415 9.67 -1.60 -3.88
C THR A 415 8.77 -1.73 -5.09
N ARG A 416 8.63 -2.95 -5.59
CA ARG A 416 7.68 -3.29 -6.65
C ARG A 416 6.42 -3.87 -6.03
N ILE A 417 5.27 -3.40 -6.49
CA ILE A 417 3.98 -3.73 -5.92
C ILE A 417 3.05 -4.17 -7.04
N ARG A 418 2.43 -5.34 -6.92
CA ARG A 418 1.34 -5.74 -7.78
C ARG A 418 0.01 -5.26 -7.19
N THR A 419 -0.67 -4.39 -7.94
CA THR A 419 -2.04 -3.97 -7.63
C THR A 419 -3.03 -5.02 -8.15
N PRO A 420 -4.00 -5.44 -7.34
CA PRO A 420 -5.05 -6.35 -7.80
C PRO A 420 -5.99 -5.66 -8.80
N TYR A 421 -6.43 -6.41 -9.79
CA TYR A 421 -7.41 -5.97 -10.78
C TYR A 421 -8.83 -6.07 -10.23
N VAL A 422 -9.62 -5.03 -10.42
CA VAL A 422 -11.08 -5.04 -10.21
C VAL A 422 -11.74 -5.16 -11.57
N SER A 423 -12.68 -6.10 -11.74
CA SER A 423 -13.43 -6.21 -12.99
C SER A 423 -14.47 -5.08 -13.12
N ASP A 424 -14.80 -4.70 -14.35
CA ASP A 424 -15.79 -3.66 -14.62
C ASP A 424 -17.15 -4.02 -13.98
N THR A 425 -17.53 -5.30 -14.00
CA THR A 425 -18.74 -5.79 -13.35
C THR A 425 -18.70 -5.62 -11.83
N ASP A 426 -17.58 -5.95 -11.18
CA ASP A 426 -17.43 -5.77 -9.74
C ASP A 426 -17.39 -4.27 -9.36
N ALA A 427 -16.79 -3.43 -10.20
CA ALA A 427 -16.76 -1.98 -10.04
C ALA A 427 -18.17 -1.38 -10.14
N ALA A 428 -18.93 -1.74 -11.18
CA ALA A 428 -20.31 -1.32 -11.37
C ALA A 428 -21.21 -1.72 -10.19
N HIS A 429 -21.09 -2.97 -9.71
CA HIS A 429 -21.85 -3.44 -8.55
C HIS A 429 -21.48 -2.68 -7.27
N ALA A 430 -20.18 -2.39 -7.06
CA ALA A 430 -19.75 -1.63 -5.90
C ALA A 430 -20.29 -0.19 -5.93
N ALA A 431 -20.25 0.48 -7.07
CA ALA A 431 -20.76 1.83 -7.25
C ALA A 431 -22.28 1.90 -7.09
N GLU A 432 -23.03 0.95 -7.71
CA GLU A 432 -24.48 0.89 -7.59
C GLU A 432 -24.93 0.69 -6.14
N ALA A 433 -24.35 -0.29 -5.45
CA ALA A 433 -24.69 -0.61 -4.07
C ALA A 433 -24.41 0.54 -3.09
N THR A 434 -23.50 1.46 -3.44
CA THR A 434 -23.04 2.54 -2.56
C THR A 434 -23.40 3.94 -3.08
N SER A 435 -24.12 4.04 -4.19
CA SER A 435 -24.52 5.31 -4.82
C SER A 435 -25.25 6.24 -3.86
N HIS A 436 -26.10 5.69 -2.97
CA HIS A 436 -26.86 6.41 -1.96
C HIS A 436 -25.97 7.09 -0.88
N LEU A 437 -24.68 6.74 -0.80
CA LEU A 437 -23.70 7.36 0.10
C LEU A 437 -22.97 8.55 -0.55
N THR A 438 -23.30 8.85 -1.81
CA THR A 438 -22.67 9.94 -2.56
C THR A 438 -23.25 11.28 -2.12
N ALA A 439 -22.39 12.19 -1.70
CA ALA A 439 -22.77 13.54 -1.29
C ALA A 439 -21.68 14.55 -1.69
N ASP A 440 -22.08 15.76 -2.04
CA ASP A 440 -21.13 16.86 -2.22
C ASP A 440 -20.56 17.27 -0.84
N PRO A 441 -19.24 17.24 -0.64
CA PRO A 441 -18.61 17.64 0.62
C PRO A 441 -18.90 19.08 1.04
N ALA A 442 -19.25 19.98 0.11
CA ALA A 442 -19.64 21.35 0.42
C ALA A 442 -21.01 21.38 1.11
N LEU A 443 -21.96 20.58 0.63
CA LEU A 443 -23.28 20.44 1.26
C LEU A 443 -23.19 19.74 2.62
N CYS A 444 -22.28 18.77 2.78
CA CYS A 444 -22.00 18.14 4.08
C CYS A 444 -21.53 19.20 5.09
N LEU A 445 -20.62 20.09 4.67
CA LEU A 445 -20.13 21.18 5.50
C LEU A 445 -21.26 22.18 5.85
N ASP A 446 -22.12 22.54 4.89
CA ASP A 446 -23.24 23.43 5.13
C ASP A 446 -24.19 22.87 6.19
N ALA A 447 -24.60 21.61 6.01
CA ALA A 447 -25.47 20.93 6.99
C ALA A 447 -24.83 20.84 8.38
N LEU A 448 -23.52 20.65 8.46
CA LEU A 448 -22.79 20.61 9.72
C LEU A 448 -22.76 21.99 10.39
N LEU A 449 -22.45 23.05 9.63
CA LEU A 449 -22.43 24.42 10.13
C LEU A 449 -23.82 24.87 10.63
N ASP A 450 -24.86 24.54 9.89
CA ASP A 450 -26.26 24.82 10.28
C ASP A 450 -26.61 24.09 11.58
N SER A 451 -26.18 22.81 11.72
CA SER A 451 -26.48 22.01 12.91
C SER A 451 -25.90 22.56 14.22
N ILE A 452 -24.78 23.28 14.13
CA ILE A 452 -24.09 23.89 15.29
C ILE A 452 -24.45 25.38 15.44
N GLY A 453 -25.32 25.93 14.58
CA GLY A 453 -25.69 27.34 14.60
C GLY A 453 -24.51 28.29 14.31
N TRP A 454 -23.54 27.82 13.50
CA TRP A 454 -22.39 28.65 13.14
C TRP A 454 -22.82 29.78 12.23
N ALA A 455 -22.83 31.02 12.77
CA ALA A 455 -23.00 32.21 11.98
C ALA A 455 -21.63 32.67 11.48
N ALA A 456 -21.49 32.87 10.16
CA ALA A 456 -20.31 33.55 9.64
C ALA A 456 -20.21 34.90 10.38
N SER A 457 -19.16 35.10 11.15
CA SER A 457 -18.81 36.41 11.65
C SER A 457 -18.65 37.29 10.42
N GLY A 458 -19.63 38.24 10.25
CA GLY A 458 -19.68 39.06 9.06
C GLY A 458 -18.33 39.69 8.80
N ASP A 459 -17.93 39.64 7.55
CA ASP A 459 -16.80 40.43 7.05
C ASP A 459 -17.06 41.89 7.43
N ASP A 460 -16.39 42.35 8.49
CA ASP A 460 -16.18 43.74 8.75
C ASP A 460 -15.23 44.27 7.66
N GLU A 461 -15.83 44.61 6.53
CA GLU A 461 -15.21 45.39 5.48
C GLU A 461 -15.08 46.86 5.98
N SER A 462 -14.18 47.07 6.92
CA SER A 462 -13.61 48.42 7.16
C SER A 462 -12.40 48.32 8.08
N ASP A 463 -11.26 48.02 7.50
CA ASP A 463 -9.99 48.68 7.80
C ASP A 463 -8.91 48.23 6.80
N GLY A 464 -8.68 49.06 5.81
CA GLY A 464 -7.55 48.93 4.91
C GLY A 464 -6.23 48.96 5.71
N PRO A 465 -5.20 48.22 5.30
CA PRO A 465 -3.94 48.15 6.02
C PRO A 465 -3.28 49.54 6.06
N VAL A 466 -3.15 50.10 7.26
CA VAL A 466 -2.33 51.27 7.50
C VAL A 466 -0.88 50.94 7.23
N PRO A 467 -0.17 51.59 6.31
CA PRO A 467 1.22 51.33 6.04
C PRO A 467 2.06 51.67 7.27
N PRO A 468 3.13 50.88 7.59
CA PRO A 468 4.00 51.18 8.72
C PRO A 468 4.75 52.49 8.50
N SER A 469 4.62 53.40 9.49
CA SER A 469 5.38 54.66 9.53
C SER A 469 6.88 54.34 9.63
N LYS A 470 7.66 54.90 8.70
CA LYS A 470 9.14 54.92 8.79
C LYS A 470 9.53 55.86 9.92
N SER A 471 10.20 55.36 10.90
CA SER A 471 11.10 56.07 11.79
C SER A 471 12.41 55.32 11.89
#